data_b9bd9ddf97f77845a8ab98969a5fc0a9
#
_entry.id   b9bd9ddf97f77845a8ab98969a5fc0a9
#
_cell.length_a   1.000
_cell.length_b   1.000
_cell.length_c   1.000
_cell.angle_alpha   90.00
_cell.angle_beta   90.00
_cell.angle_gamma   90.00
#
_symmetry.space_group_name_H-M   'P 1'
#
loop_
_entity.id
_entity.type
_entity.pdbx_description
1 polymer ?
#
loop_
_entity_poly.entity_id
_entity_poly.type
_entity_poly.pdbx_seq_one_letter_code
_entity_poly.pdbx_strand_id
1 'polypeptide(L)'
;MPRILWLLATFVVLIQAAPPFPFGDEVSQVYETTDTLPLPNLGNIVAHDPNIVQSNGFYYLFKGDPHLPFFKAANMSGPWELVGHVFDKASIIQHKGARKRPWAPTTIEHNGMFYCYYTLSTHGSRDSAIGVATTTTLDGSAWTDHGAVIETDGGKDSDVYPFNITNAIDASFITDQATEESYLNWGSFWHDIWQLPLSADLLSMKNPIDPDAVQLSFIPHKKSKPEEGSWMSYHDPYYYVWFSHGKCCRFQKGFPGRGEEYSIRVGRSRNVRGPFVDKNNNLLLDGGGTVVYASNNGKVYAPGGVGVLPGINASTSDILYFHYLNTSIGFTDQVCMPKTWDRMNGN
;
A
#
# COMPACT_ATOMS: atom_id res chain seq x y z
N MET A 1 -26.32 -2.60 28.22
CA MET A 1 -25.63 -1.88 27.15
C MET A 1 -26.04 -2.52 25.84
N PRO A 2 -26.72 -1.85 24.91
CA PRO A 2 -27.15 -2.47 23.67
C PRO A 2 -25.95 -2.63 22.74
N ARG A 3 -25.75 -3.82 22.25
CA ARG A 3 -24.83 -4.12 21.12
C ARG A 3 -25.45 -3.53 19.87
N ILE A 4 -24.88 -2.46 19.36
CA ILE A 4 -25.25 -1.90 18.07
C ILE A 4 -24.65 -2.81 16.99
N LEU A 5 -25.52 -3.50 16.27
CA LEU A 5 -25.17 -4.29 15.07
C LEU A 5 -24.88 -3.29 13.94
N TRP A 6 -23.64 -3.20 13.49
CA TRP A 6 -23.22 -2.37 12.37
C TRP A 6 -23.47 -3.12 11.05
N LEU A 7 -24.40 -2.63 10.26
CA LEU A 7 -24.57 -3.03 8.86
C LEU A 7 -23.61 -2.19 7.99
N LEU A 8 -22.57 -2.81 7.49
CA LEU A 8 -21.60 -2.20 6.58
C LEU A 8 -22.10 -2.33 5.13
N ALA A 9 -22.47 -1.23 4.51
CA ALA A 9 -22.70 -1.16 3.07
C ALA A 9 -21.42 -0.70 2.38
N THR A 10 -20.96 -1.49 1.47
CA THR A 10 -19.68 -1.35 0.77
C THR A 10 -19.92 -1.14 -0.73
N PHE A 11 -19.26 -0.18 -1.35
CA PHE A 11 -19.46 0.17 -2.77
C PHE A 11 -18.14 0.17 -3.55
N VAL A 12 -18.11 -0.37 -4.74
CA VAL A 12 -17.02 -0.38 -5.74
C VAL A 12 -17.46 0.42 -6.97
N VAL A 13 -16.63 1.22 -7.58
CA VAL A 13 -16.92 1.99 -8.82
C VAL A 13 -15.90 1.68 -9.90
N LEU A 14 -16.39 1.53 -11.13
CA LEU A 14 -15.59 1.65 -12.33
C LEU A 14 -15.12 3.11 -12.48
N ILE A 15 -13.82 3.34 -12.47
CA ILE A 15 -13.25 4.59 -13.01
C ILE A 15 -12.91 4.31 -14.47
N GLN A 16 -13.49 5.10 -15.36
CA GLN A 16 -12.90 5.29 -16.67
C GLN A 16 -11.49 5.85 -16.48
N ALA A 17 -10.51 5.19 -17.08
CA ALA A 17 -9.12 5.63 -17.06
C ALA A 17 -9.02 7.08 -17.50
N ALA A 18 -8.28 7.87 -16.76
CA ALA A 18 -7.75 9.09 -17.31
C ALA A 18 -6.91 8.72 -18.55
N PRO A 19 -6.98 9.46 -19.65
CA PRO A 19 -6.20 9.17 -20.85
C PRO A 19 -4.70 9.13 -20.51
N PRO A 20 -3.87 8.38 -21.27
CA PRO A 20 -2.42 8.41 -21.11
C PRO A 20 -1.99 9.88 -21.15
N PHE A 21 -1.18 10.30 -20.18
CA PHE A 21 -0.77 11.69 -20.06
C PHE A 21 -0.21 12.18 -21.39
N PRO A 22 -0.91 13.05 -22.16
CA PRO A 22 -0.30 13.67 -23.32
C PRO A 22 0.77 14.63 -22.81
N PHE A 23 1.98 14.52 -23.32
CA PHE A 23 2.95 15.58 -23.22
C PHE A 23 2.47 16.72 -24.14
N GLY A 24 1.81 17.71 -23.57
CA GLY A 24 1.34 18.88 -24.27
C GLY A 24 0.85 19.89 -23.25
N ASP A 25 1.42 21.08 -23.31
CA ASP A 25 1.10 22.22 -22.47
C ASP A 25 -0.40 22.45 -22.41
N GLU A 26 -0.96 22.40 -21.18
CA GLU A 26 -2.01 23.36 -20.78
C GLU A 26 -2.27 23.36 -19.27
N VAL A 27 -2.32 24.54 -18.78
CA VAL A 27 -2.78 25.21 -17.56
C VAL A 27 -3.72 24.40 -16.66
N SER A 28 -3.37 24.41 -15.38
CA SER A 28 -4.19 24.27 -14.17
C SER A 28 -5.65 23.87 -14.38
N GLN A 29 -5.94 22.60 -14.60
CA GLN A 29 -7.27 22.07 -14.32
C GLN A 29 -7.34 21.65 -12.85
N VAL A 30 -8.22 22.32 -12.11
CA VAL A 30 -8.76 21.80 -10.86
C VAL A 30 -9.31 20.41 -11.21
N TYR A 31 -8.70 19.34 -10.63
CA TYR A 31 -9.25 18.01 -10.82
C TYR A 31 -10.65 18.00 -10.23
N GLU A 32 -11.66 17.88 -11.06
CA GLU A 32 -12.89 17.26 -10.64
C GLU A 32 -12.53 15.85 -10.20
N THR A 33 -12.38 15.65 -8.88
CA THR A 33 -12.40 14.32 -8.30
C THR A 33 -13.65 13.68 -8.86
N THR A 34 -13.47 12.62 -9.67
CA THR A 34 -14.62 11.94 -10.26
C THR A 34 -15.59 11.62 -9.14
N ASP A 35 -16.82 12.08 -9.24
CA ASP A 35 -17.91 11.84 -8.26
C ASP A 35 -18.27 10.35 -8.12
N THR A 36 -17.38 9.47 -8.51
CA THR A 36 -17.57 8.04 -8.57
C THR A 36 -17.22 7.40 -7.25
N LEU A 37 -18.19 6.71 -6.64
CA LEU A 37 -18.00 5.92 -5.43
C LEU A 37 -17.31 4.58 -5.77
N PRO A 38 -16.58 4.00 -4.80
CA PRO A 38 -16.09 2.62 -4.91
C PRO A 38 -17.21 1.61 -5.13
N LEU A 39 -16.97 0.47 -5.83
CA LEU A 39 -17.97 -0.57 -6.11
C LEU A 39 -18.53 -1.24 -4.82
N PRO A 40 -19.76 -1.75 -4.77
CA PRO A 40 -20.29 -2.44 -3.59
C PRO A 40 -19.43 -3.65 -3.21
N ASN A 41 -19.14 -3.78 -1.92
CA ASN A 41 -18.63 -5.01 -1.35
C ASN A 41 -19.79 -5.73 -0.65
N LEU A 42 -19.99 -6.99 -0.96
CA LEU A 42 -21.08 -7.80 -0.43
C LEU A 42 -20.78 -8.39 0.96
N GLY A 43 -19.59 -8.15 1.49
CA GLY A 43 -19.16 -8.65 2.80
C GLY A 43 -18.86 -7.52 3.78
N ASN A 44 -18.99 -7.85 5.07
CA ASN A 44 -18.63 -6.96 6.16
C ASN A 44 -17.12 -7.05 6.43
N ILE A 45 -16.30 -6.48 5.54
CA ILE A 45 -14.86 -6.42 5.76
C ILE A 45 -14.42 -5.01 6.09
N VAL A 46 -13.81 -4.87 7.25
CA VAL A 46 -13.11 -3.67 7.67
C VAL A 46 -11.63 -3.98 7.58
N ALA A 47 -10.89 -3.19 6.81
CA ALA A 47 -9.45 -3.36 6.67
C ALA A 47 -8.78 -2.00 6.62
N HIS A 48 -7.68 -1.88 7.36
CA HIS A 48 -6.70 -0.83 7.24
C HIS A 48 -5.51 -1.42 6.49
N ASP A 49 -4.95 -0.68 5.54
CA ASP A 49 -3.86 -1.13 4.68
C ASP A 49 -4.08 -2.54 4.10
N PRO A 50 -5.15 -2.71 3.29
CA PRO A 50 -5.43 -3.98 2.69
C PRO A 50 -4.35 -4.36 1.67
N ASN A 51 -4.03 -5.63 1.60
CA ASN A 51 -3.30 -6.19 0.47
C ASN A 51 -4.11 -7.33 -0.15
N ILE A 52 -4.21 -7.35 -1.47
CA ILE A 52 -4.96 -8.37 -2.19
C ILE A 52 -4.05 -9.09 -3.17
N VAL A 53 -4.09 -10.42 -3.12
CA VAL A 53 -3.39 -11.33 -4.03
C VAL A 53 -4.41 -12.18 -4.77
N GLN A 54 -4.14 -12.46 -6.04
CA GLN A 54 -4.94 -13.41 -6.83
C GLN A 54 -4.17 -14.72 -6.98
N SER A 55 -4.79 -15.82 -6.59
CA SER A 55 -4.21 -17.17 -6.75
C SER A 55 -5.29 -18.19 -6.98
N ASN A 56 -5.04 -19.15 -7.90
CA ASN A 56 -5.94 -20.27 -8.23
C ASN A 56 -7.41 -19.86 -8.50
N GLY A 57 -7.61 -18.71 -9.17
CA GLY A 57 -8.93 -18.19 -9.52
C GLY A 57 -9.70 -17.54 -8.37
N PHE A 58 -9.06 -17.31 -7.23
CA PHE A 58 -9.61 -16.62 -6.06
C PHE A 58 -8.81 -15.37 -5.72
N TYR A 59 -9.45 -14.46 -5.00
CA TYR A 59 -8.83 -13.31 -4.38
C TYR A 59 -8.58 -13.60 -2.90
N TYR A 60 -7.41 -13.21 -2.40
CA TYR A 60 -7.03 -13.33 -1.00
C TYR A 60 -6.70 -11.94 -0.47
N LEU A 61 -7.40 -11.52 0.58
CA LEU A 61 -7.22 -10.22 1.22
C LEU A 61 -6.52 -10.40 2.56
N PHE A 62 -5.38 -9.75 2.71
CA PHE A 62 -4.61 -9.64 3.94
C PHE A 62 -4.85 -8.27 4.56
N LYS A 63 -4.89 -8.19 5.89
CA LYS A 63 -5.02 -6.91 6.59
C LYS A 63 -4.27 -6.88 7.91
N GLY A 64 -3.85 -5.68 8.34
CA GLY A 64 -3.31 -5.47 9.68
C GLY A 64 -4.38 -5.70 10.74
N ASP A 65 -4.15 -6.67 11.63
CA ASP A 65 -5.00 -7.02 12.78
C ASP A 65 -4.28 -8.08 13.65
N PRO A 66 -4.80 -8.47 14.82
CA PRO A 66 -4.17 -9.54 15.58
C PRO A 66 -3.89 -10.76 14.70
N HIS A 67 -2.61 -11.18 14.74
CA HIS A 67 -2.10 -12.34 14.03
C HIS A 67 -2.14 -12.26 12.49
N LEU A 68 -2.49 -11.08 11.92
CA LEU A 68 -2.56 -10.82 10.48
C LEU A 68 -3.48 -11.81 9.74
N PRO A 69 -4.81 -11.65 9.90
CA PRO A 69 -5.78 -12.52 9.25
C PRO A 69 -5.80 -12.33 7.75
N PHE A 70 -6.10 -13.39 7.01
CA PHE A 70 -6.37 -13.32 5.59
C PHE A 70 -7.66 -14.04 5.21
N PHE A 71 -8.29 -13.53 4.18
CA PHE A 71 -9.63 -13.90 3.74
C PHE A 71 -9.61 -14.29 2.28
N LYS A 72 -10.56 -15.11 1.85
CA LYS A 72 -10.72 -15.58 0.48
C LYS A 72 -12.08 -15.17 -0.08
N ALA A 73 -12.14 -14.84 -1.36
CA ALA A 73 -13.38 -14.60 -2.09
C ALA A 73 -13.25 -15.04 -3.55
N ALA A 74 -14.37 -15.45 -4.16
CA ALA A 74 -14.42 -15.74 -5.59
C ALA A 74 -14.47 -14.45 -6.44
N ASN A 75 -14.92 -13.34 -5.84
CA ASN A 75 -15.02 -12.03 -6.49
C ASN A 75 -14.47 -10.96 -5.57
N MET A 76 -13.95 -9.88 -6.16
CA MET A 76 -13.44 -8.73 -5.40
C MET A 76 -14.49 -8.04 -4.52
N SER A 77 -15.75 -8.13 -4.88
CA SER A 77 -16.86 -7.63 -4.04
C SER A 77 -17.15 -8.51 -2.83
N GLY A 78 -16.55 -9.68 -2.70
CA GLY A 78 -16.85 -10.68 -1.67
C GLY A 78 -18.00 -11.60 -2.06
N PRO A 79 -18.63 -12.29 -1.08
CA PRO A 79 -18.31 -12.22 0.34
C PRO A 79 -16.90 -12.76 0.65
N TRP A 80 -16.27 -12.18 1.66
CA TRP A 80 -14.94 -12.57 2.10
C TRP A 80 -15.03 -13.55 3.28
N GLU A 81 -14.40 -14.71 3.14
CA GLU A 81 -14.37 -15.76 4.16
C GLU A 81 -12.98 -15.85 4.80
N LEU A 82 -12.92 -15.90 6.12
CA LEU A 82 -11.66 -16.06 6.84
C LEU A 82 -11.05 -17.43 6.51
N VAL A 83 -9.82 -17.44 6.02
CA VAL A 83 -9.06 -18.66 5.74
C VAL A 83 -8.16 -19.00 6.93
N GLY A 84 -7.44 -18.02 7.45
CA GLY A 84 -6.46 -18.23 8.52
C GLY A 84 -5.75 -16.95 8.90
N HIS A 85 -4.57 -17.13 9.52
CA HIS A 85 -3.71 -16.05 9.96
C HIS A 85 -2.27 -16.33 9.52
N VAL A 86 -1.52 -15.28 9.22
CA VAL A 86 -0.07 -15.41 8.94
C VAL A 86 0.69 -15.87 10.18
N PHE A 87 0.22 -15.46 11.36
CA PHE A 87 0.85 -15.79 12.64
C PHE A 87 -0.11 -16.57 13.55
N ASP A 88 0.37 -17.66 14.12
CA ASP A 88 -0.30 -18.39 15.23
C ASP A 88 0.12 -17.83 16.61
N LYS A 89 1.28 -17.15 16.66
CA LYS A 89 1.89 -16.55 17.85
C LYS A 89 2.50 -15.18 17.51
N ALA A 90 3.15 -14.54 18.48
CA ALA A 90 3.87 -13.29 18.23
C ALA A 90 5.02 -13.50 17.23
N SER A 91 5.27 -12.49 16.38
CA SER A 91 6.45 -12.49 15.51
C SER A 91 7.74 -12.72 16.29
N ILE A 92 8.72 -13.34 15.65
CA ILE A 92 10.07 -13.58 16.23
C ILE A 92 10.88 -12.29 16.37
N ILE A 93 10.55 -11.21 15.64
CA ILE A 93 11.21 -9.90 15.81
C ILE A 93 10.98 -9.40 17.23
N GLN A 94 12.08 -9.06 17.92
CA GLN A 94 12.01 -8.61 19.31
C GLN A 94 11.97 -7.08 19.40
N HIS A 95 11.35 -6.58 20.46
CA HIS A 95 11.41 -5.17 20.87
C HIS A 95 10.84 -4.13 19.87
N LYS A 96 10.01 -4.57 18.92
CA LYS A 96 9.34 -3.70 17.96
C LYS A 96 7.83 -3.78 18.10
N GLY A 97 7.17 -2.66 18.35
CA GLY A 97 5.72 -2.51 18.40
C GLY A 97 4.95 -3.64 19.10
N ALA A 98 3.71 -3.83 18.70
CA ALA A 98 2.86 -4.91 19.19
C ALA A 98 3.03 -6.18 18.32
N ARG A 99 3.95 -7.06 18.68
CA ARG A 99 4.35 -8.27 17.92
C ARG A 99 3.22 -9.22 17.53
N LYS A 100 2.07 -9.13 18.17
CA LYS A 100 0.85 -9.90 17.84
C LYS A 100 -0.11 -9.13 16.93
N ARG A 101 0.21 -7.89 16.57
CA ARG A 101 -0.64 -7.02 15.75
C ARG A 101 0.18 -6.35 14.65
N PRO A 102 0.69 -7.13 13.69
CA PRO A 102 1.42 -6.56 12.56
C PRO A 102 0.52 -5.64 11.73
N TRP A 103 1.15 -4.64 11.07
CA TRP A 103 0.49 -3.67 10.21
C TRP A 103 0.85 -3.90 8.74
N ALA A 104 0.10 -3.24 7.86
CA ALA A 104 0.39 -3.02 6.45
C ALA A 104 1.04 -4.23 5.76
N PRO A 105 0.35 -5.38 5.69
CA PRO A 105 0.88 -6.55 5.00
C PRO A 105 1.00 -6.31 3.51
N THR A 106 2.05 -6.83 2.90
CA THR A 106 2.17 -7.00 1.46
C THR A 106 2.55 -8.43 1.14
N THR A 107 1.60 -9.16 0.60
CA THR A 107 1.79 -10.56 0.17
C THR A 107 1.94 -10.62 -1.33
N ILE A 108 2.92 -11.36 -1.78
CA ILE A 108 3.19 -11.64 -3.20
C ILE A 108 3.38 -13.14 -3.41
N GLU A 109 3.18 -13.61 -4.64
CA GLU A 109 3.63 -14.93 -5.07
C GLU A 109 4.87 -14.77 -5.94
N HIS A 110 5.90 -15.54 -5.63
CA HIS A 110 7.12 -15.59 -6.43
C HIS A 110 7.66 -17.03 -6.45
N ASN A 111 7.80 -17.59 -7.67
CA ASN A 111 8.30 -18.96 -7.88
C ASN A 111 7.57 -20.04 -7.04
N GLY A 112 6.25 -19.94 -6.92
CA GLY A 112 5.41 -20.91 -6.20
C GLY A 112 5.49 -20.80 -4.68
N MET A 113 6.07 -19.73 -4.15
CA MET A 113 6.12 -19.39 -2.73
C MET A 113 5.40 -18.06 -2.51
N PHE A 114 4.63 -17.97 -1.44
CA PHE A 114 4.04 -16.72 -0.97
C PHE A 114 4.94 -16.08 0.07
N TYR A 115 5.20 -14.80 -0.09
CA TYR A 115 5.96 -13.95 0.82
C TYR A 115 5.03 -12.87 1.35
N CYS A 116 4.87 -12.80 2.66
CA CYS A 116 4.13 -11.73 3.32
C CYS A 116 5.11 -10.83 4.08
N TYR A 117 5.39 -9.66 3.52
CA TYR A 117 6.08 -8.60 4.26
C TYR A 117 5.08 -7.94 5.21
N TYR A 118 5.51 -7.68 6.43
CA TYR A 118 4.67 -7.12 7.49
C TYR A 118 5.44 -6.10 8.32
N THR A 119 4.72 -5.20 8.95
CA THR A 119 5.28 -4.15 9.78
C THR A 119 5.04 -4.42 11.27
N LEU A 120 6.07 -4.20 12.09
CA LEU A 120 5.93 -4.02 13.53
C LEU A 120 6.35 -2.62 13.91
N SER A 121 5.43 -1.85 14.48
CA SER A 121 5.69 -0.46 14.87
C SER A 121 4.79 -0.02 16.01
N THR A 122 5.05 1.21 16.48
CA THR A 122 4.20 1.95 17.40
C THR A 122 3.86 3.30 16.80
N HIS A 123 2.58 3.67 16.80
CA HIS A 123 2.12 4.90 16.17
C HIS A 123 2.85 6.14 16.68
N GLY A 124 3.44 6.90 15.75
CA GLY A 124 4.22 8.12 16.03
C GLY A 124 5.67 7.85 16.44
N SER A 125 6.14 6.63 16.23
CA SER A 125 7.53 6.22 16.43
C SER A 125 8.10 5.75 15.09
N ARG A 126 9.42 5.82 14.94
CA ARG A 126 10.18 5.15 13.88
C ARG A 126 10.97 3.95 14.41
N ASP A 127 10.75 3.56 15.68
CA ASP A 127 11.22 2.29 16.22
C ASP A 127 10.39 1.16 15.63
N SER A 128 10.74 0.78 14.41
CA SER A 128 9.93 -0.04 13.54
C SER A 128 10.75 -1.14 12.86
N ALA A 129 10.08 -2.17 12.39
CA ALA A 129 10.67 -3.21 11.58
C ALA A 129 9.71 -3.68 10.48
N ILE A 130 10.26 -3.97 9.31
CA ILE A 130 9.61 -4.77 8.29
C ILE A 130 10.17 -6.18 8.40
N GLY A 131 9.31 -7.16 8.59
CA GLY A 131 9.64 -8.57 8.58
C GLY A 131 9.05 -9.28 7.37
N VAL A 132 9.43 -10.57 7.19
CA VAL A 132 8.88 -11.40 6.13
C VAL A 132 8.51 -12.79 6.67
N ALA A 133 7.35 -13.29 6.25
CA ALA A 133 6.89 -14.65 6.49
C ALA A 133 6.56 -15.34 5.17
N THR A 134 6.73 -16.66 5.08
CA THR A 134 6.51 -17.43 3.86
C THR A 134 5.61 -18.64 4.06
N THR A 135 4.90 -19.03 3.00
CA THR A 135 4.17 -20.30 2.89
C THR A 135 4.11 -20.75 1.43
N THR A 136 3.89 -22.03 1.19
CA THR A 136 3.68 -22.58 -0.17
C THR A 136 2.21 -22.57 -0.60
N THR A 137 1.29 -22.25 0.30
CA THR A 137 -0.16 -22.35 0.02
C THR A 137 -0.95 -21.34 0.84
N LEU A 138 -2.08 -20.89 0.32
CA LEU A 138 -3.04 -20.00 0.99
C LEU A 138 -4.29 -20.76 1.48
N ASP A 139 -4.14 -22.00 1.94
CA ASP A 139 -5.22 -22.85 2.46
C ASP A 139 -5.43 -22.78 3.98
N GLY A 140 -4.69 -21.91 4.67
CA GLY A 140 -4.70 -21.78 6.12
C GLY A 140 -3.59 -22.56 6.83
N SER A 141 -2.69 -23.21 6.07
CA SER A 141 -1.50 -23.86 6.60
C SER A 141 -0.54 -22.85 7.23
N ALA A 142 0.36 -23.35 8.08
CA ALA A 142 1.30 -22.52 8.83
C ALA A 142 2.27 -21.74 7.92
N TRP A 143 2.54 -20.51 8.31
CA TRP A 143 3.58 -19.66 7.75
C TRP A 143 4.87 -19.78 8.55
N THR A 144 5.99 -19.58 7.88
CA THR A 144 7.31 -19.49 8.52
C THR A 144 7.71 -18.02 8.63
N ASP A 145 7.87 -17.52 9.84
CA ASP A 145 8.38 -16.16 10.11
C ASP A 145 9.91 -16.17 10.05
N HIS A 146 10.50 -15.36 9.15
CA HIS A 146 11.95 -15.24 8.95
C HIS A 146 12.56 -14.07 9.72
N GLY A 147 11.74 -13.24 10.38
CA GLY A 147 12.22 -12.08 11.13
C GLY A 147 12.40 -10.84 10.26
N ALA A 148 13.25 -9.92 10.72
CA ALA A 148 13.38 -8.58 10.14
C ALA A 148 14.19 -8.56 8.84
N VAL A 149 13.65 -7.86 7.84
CA VAL A 149 14.34 -7.44 6.61
C VAL A 149 14.96 -6.06 6.80
N ILE A 150 14.23 -5.12 7.40
CA ILE A 150 14.66 -3.75 7.70
C ILE A 150 14.27 -3.41 9.13
N GLU A 151 15.17 -2.74 9.86
CA GLU A 151 14.87 -2.15 11.17
C GLU A 151 15.30 -0.68 11.21
N THR A 152 14.57 0.14 11.95
CA THR A 152 14.85 1.57 12.15
C THR A 152 14.75 1.93 13.62
N ASP A 153 15.52 2.97 14.07
CA ASP A 153 15.55 3.48 15.45
C ASP A 153 15.84 2.41 16.50
N GLY A 154 16.85 1.59 16.22
CA GLY A 154 17.28 0.43 17.01
C GLY A 154 17.12 -0.88 16.23
N GLY A 155 17.90 -1.87 16.59
CA GLY A 155 17.97 -3.17 15.93
C GLY A 155 19.11 -3.25 14.92
N LYS A 156 19.12 -4.35 14.19
CA LYS A 156 20.20 -4.67 13.26
C LYS A 156 20.23 -3.66 12.11
N ASP A 157 21.43 -3.16 11.80
CA ASP A 157 21.71 -2.24 10.69
C ASP A 157 20.98 -0.89 10.75
N SER A 158 20.27 -0.58 11.84
CA SER A 158 19.44 0.64 11.98
C SER A 158 20.24 1.95 11.95
N ASP A 159 21.54 1.92 12.19
CA ASP A 159 22.44 3.07 12.11
C ASP A 159 22.98 3.32 10.68
N VAL A 160 22.77 2.35 9.78
CA VAL A 160 23.16 2.47 8.36
C VAL A 160 22.21 3.42 7.65
N TYR A 161 22.76 4.31 6.80
CA TYR A 161 21.94 5.15 5.92
C TYR A 161 21.25 4.30 4.85
N PRO A 162 19.92 4.50 4.59
CA PRO A 162 19.05 5.54 5.13
C PRO A 162 18.19 5.08 6.34
N PHE A 163 18.43 3.92 6.95
CA PHE A 163 17.62 3.41 8.07
C PHE A 163 17.70 4.31 9.32
N ASN A 164 18.81 5.01 9.48
CA ASN A 164 19.01 5.97 10.57
C ASN A 164 18.14 7.24 10.46
N ILE A 165 17.47 7.46 9.32
CA ILE A 165 16.59 8.64 9.08
C ILE A 165 15.18 8.27 8.65
N THR A 166 14.93 7.03 8.20
CA THR A 166 13.64 6.55 7.67
C THR A 166 12.81 5.85 8.74
N ASN A 167 11.61 5.40 8.35
CA ASN A 167 10.72 4.59 9.17
C ASN A 167 10.41 3.28 8.43
N ALA A 168 10.77 2.14 9.01
CA ALA A 168 10.62 0.82 8.41
C ALA A 168 9.19 0.30 8.53
N ILE A 169 8.26 0.90 7.79
CA ILE A 169 6.88 0.46 7.68
C ILE A 169 6.40 0.51 6.23
N ASP A 170 5.24 -0.06 5.97
CA ASP A 170 4.50 0.00 4.71
C ASP A 170 5.30 -0.55 3.52
N ALA A 171 5.74 -1.80 3.64
CA ALA A 171 6.48 -2.46 2.59
C ALA A 171 5.61 -2.69 1.34
N SER A 172 6.20 -2.52 0.15
CA SER A 172 5.66 -3.03 -1.11
C SER A 172 6.77 -3.61 -1.99
N PHE A 173 6.39 -4.44 -2.95
CA PHE A 173 7.31 -5.24 -3.74
C PHE A 173 7.15 -4.97 -5.23
N ILE A 174 8.26 -5.01 -5.96
CA ILE A 174 8.27 -5.01 -7.43
C ILE A 174 9.47 -5.80 -7.96
N THR A 175 9.28 -6.49 -9.06
CA THR A 175 10.39 -7.05 -9.87
C THR A 175 10.58 -6.18 -11.12
N ASP A 176 11.81 -5.79 -11.38
CA ASP A 176 12.16 -5.05 -12.60
C ASP A 176 11.99 -5.94 -13.82
N GLN A 177 11.25 -5.46 -14.81
CA GLN A 177 10.93 -6.24 -16.01
C GLN A 177 12.13 -6.45 -16.95
N ALA A 178 13.15 -5.62 -16.81
CA ALA A 178 14.34 -5.69 -17.68
C ALA A 178 15.45 -6.57 -17.08
N THR A 179 15.63 -6.55 -15.76
CA THR A 179 16.75 -7.22 -15.08
C THR A 179 16.33 -8.41 -14.22
N GLU A 180 15.01 -8.57 -14.00
CA GLU A 180 14.44 -9.54 -13.05
C GLU A 180 14.88 -9.33 -11.59
N GLU A 181 15.55 -8.23 -11.28
CA GLU A 181 15.92 -7.87 -9.92
C GLU A 181 14.68 -7.45 -9.12
N SER A 182 14.60 -7.92 -7.88
CA SER A 182 13.47 -7.64 -7.00
C SER A 182 13.80 -6.55 -6.00
N TYR A 183 12.84 -5.68 -5.75
CA TYR A 183 12.97 -4.51 -4.90
C TYR A 183 11.86 -4.47 -3.85
N LEU A 184 12.22 -3.97 -2.67
CA LEU A 184 11.29 -3.60 -1.62
C LEU A 184 11.22 -2.08 -1.49
N ASN A 185 10.01 -1.52 -1.59
CA ASN A 185 9.75 -0.12 -1.25
C ASN A 185 9.30 -0.07 0.20
N TRP A 186 9.60 1.01 0.91
CA TRP A 186 9.16 1.25 2.27
C TRP A 186 9.17 2.72 2.61
N GLY A 187 8.59 3.06 3.74
CA GLY A 187 8.71 4.38 4.33
C GLY A 187 7.39 5.05 4.62
N SER A 188 7.41 5.85 5.66
CA SER A 188 6.25 6.59 6.15
C SER A 188 6.74 7.79 6.91
N PHE A 189 6.30 8.97 6.53
CA PHE A 189 6.71 10.21 7.15
C PHE A 189 8.24 10.36 7.24
N TRP A 190 8.79 11.11 8.20
CA TRP A 190 10.24 11.35 8.35
C TRP A 190 10.91 11.72 7.02
N HIS A 191 11.35 10.73 6.22
CA HIS A 191 11.97 10.92 4.90
C HIS A 191 11.21 10.21 3.80
N ASP A 192 9.90 10.03 3.98
CA ASP A 192 8.94 9.51 3.00
C ASP A 192 9.37 8.14 2.40
N ILE A 193 9.30 7.93 1.08
CA ILE A 193 9.33 6.61 0.45
C ILE A 193 10.69 6.29 -0.16
N TRP A 194 11.18 5.10 0.13
CA TRP A 194 12.46 4.57 -0.31
C TRP A 194 12.32 3.21 -0.98
N GLN A 195 13.37 2.77 -1.68
CA GLN A 195 13.47 1.46 -2.32
C GLN A 195 14.89 0.91 -2.16
N LEU A 196 14.99 -0.41 -1.96
CA LEU A 196 16.26 -1.15 -1.98
C LEU A 196 16.11 -2.48 -2.73
N PRO A 197 17.22 -3.03 -3.29
CA PRO A 197 17.22 -4.37 -3.86
C PRO A 197 17.18 -5.43 -2.76
N LEU A 198 16.39 -6.49 -3.01
CA LEU A 198 16.32 -7.68 -2.19
C LEU A 198 17.37 -8.72 -2.60
N SER A 199 17.71 -9.61 -1.68
CA SER A 199 18.43 -10.84 -1.97
C SER A 199 17.62 -11.78 -2.88
N ALA A 200 18.26 -12.72 -3.54
CA ALA A 200 17.61 -13.63 -4.48
C ALA A 200 16.54 -14.54 -3.82
N ASP A 201 16.63 -14.78 -2.52
CA ASP A 201 15.64 -15.54 -1.74
C ASP A 201 14.48 -14.66 -1.22
N LEU A 202 14.55 -13.35 -1.44
CA LEU A 202 13.57 -12.34 -1.01
C LEU A 202 13.39 -12.21 0.52
N LEU A 203 14.30 -12.82 1.31
CA LEU A 203 14.19 -12.84 2.78
C LEU A 203 15.02 -11.75 3.47
N SER A 204 15.86 -11.06 2.72
CA SER A 204 16.73 -10.00 3.24
C SER A 204 17.01 -8.94 2.18
N MET A 205 17.58 -7.81 2.59
CA MET A 205 18.19 -6.87 1.64
C MET A 205 19.44 -7.50 1.00
N LYS A 206 19.72 -7.11 -0.26
CA LYS A 206 20.84 -7.67 -1.05
C LYS A 206 22.20 -7.39 -0.42
N ASN A 207 22.40 -6.21 0.15
CA ASN A 207 23.62 -5.82 0.82
C ASN A 207 23.31 -5.00 2.09
N PRO A 208 23.44 -5.55 3.29
CA PRO A 208 23.12 -4.83 4.52
C PRO A 208 24.11 -3.70 4.87
N ILE A 209 25.36 -3.80 4.41
CA ILE A 209 26.41 -2.81 4.73
C ILE A 209 26.27 -1.57 3.83
N ASP A 210 25.89 -1.78 2.59
CA ASP A 210 25.61 -0.74 1.60
C ASP A 210 24.29 -1.10 0.89
N PRO A 211 23.14 -0.68 1.43
CA PRO A 211 21.83 -1.14 0.98
C PRO A 211 21.49 -0.77 -0.45
N ASP A 212 22.28 0.06 -1.11
CA ASP A 212 21.96 0.61 -2.44
C ASP A 212 20.53 1.18 -2.50
N ALA A 213 20.14 1.88 -1.44
CA ALA A 213 18.81 2.43 -1.30
C ALA A 213 18.65 3.74 -2.07
N VAL A 214 17.51 3.92 -2.75
CA VAL A 214 17.15 5.16 -3.43
C VAL A 214 15.84 5.71 -2.87
N GLN A 215 15.75 7.04 -2.80
CA GLN A 215 14.52 7.71 -2.42
C GLN A 215 13.61 7.85 -3.63
N LEU A 216 12.35 7.45 -3.51
CA LEU A 216 11.37 7.47 -4.59
C LEU A 216 10.48 8.71 -4.54
N SER A 217 10.11 9.14 -3.32
CA SER A 217 9.27 10.30 -3.08
C SER A 217 9.73 11.05 -1.83
N PHE A 218 9.59 12.38 -1.85
CA PHE A 218 9.96 13.24 -0.74
C PHE A 218 9.28 14.61 -0.83
N ILE A 219 8.78 15.11 0.30
CA ILE A 219 8.22 16.46 0.39
C ILE A 219 9.16 17.37 1.18
N PRO A 220 10.07 18.09 0.54
CA PRO A 220 11.06 18.93 1.25
C PRO A 220 10.42 20.06 2.05
N HIS A 221 9.31 20.62 1.54
CA HIS A 221 8.71 21.85 2.08
C HIS A 221 7.75 21.63 3.25
N LYS A 222 7.27 20.40 3.51
CA LYS A 222 6.41 20.09 4.64
C LYS A 222 7.20 19.48 5.80
N LYS A 223 7.00 20.01 7.02
CA LYS A 223 7.67 19.50 8.23
C LYS A 223 7.28 18.04 8.53
N SER A 224 6.03 17.71 8.33
CA SER A 224 5.48 16.38 8.68
C SER A 224 5.81 15.27 7.67
N LYS A 225 6.26 15.58 6.44
CA LYS A 225 6.56 14.60 5.39
C LYS A 225 5.44 13.55 5.26
N PRO A 226 4.21 13.94 4.87
CA PRO A 226 3.04 13.08 5.04
C PRO A 226 2.82 12.12 3.86
N GLU A 227 3.81 11.32 3.50
CA GLU A 227 3.71 10.27 2.47
C GLU A 227 4.06 8.91 3.06
N GLU A 228 3.23 7.91 2.73
CA GLU A 228 3.39 6.53 3.18
C GLU A 228 2.55 5.56 2.34
N GLY A 229 2.56 4.26 2.68
CA GLY A 229 1.71 3.24 2.08
C GLY A 229 1.93 3.14 0.57
N SER A 230 3.19 3.05 0.14
CA SER A 230 3.53 2.99 -1.28
C SER A 230 3.21 1.63 -1.89
N TRP A 231 2.84 1.65 -3.16
CA TRP A 231 2.72 0.49 -4.03
C TRP A 231 3.42 0.77 -5.35
N MET A 232 4.06 -0.24 -5.95
CA MET A 232 4.61 -0.08 -7.29
C MET A 232 3.95 -1.05 -8.25
N SER A 233 3.57 -0.56 -9.43
CA SER A 233 3.07 -1.37 -10.53
C SER A 233 3.83 -1.07 -11.82
N TYR A 234 3.83 -2.02 -12.75
CA TYR A 234 4.38 -1.84 -14.08
C TYR A 234 3.29 -1.93 -15.12
N HIS A 235 3.29 -0.98 -16.04
CA HIS A 235 2.54 -1.03 -17.29
C HIS A 235 3.41 -0.46 -18.40
N ASP A 236 3.76 -1.30 -19.34
CA ASP A 236 4.73 -0.97 -20.41
C ASP A 236 4.43 0.41 -21.05
N PRO A 237 5.42 1.29 -21.15
CA PRO A 237 6.81 1.15 -20.75
C PRO A 237 7.16 1.81 -19.39
N TYR A 238 6.20 1.94 -18.46
CA TYR A 238 6.37 2.72 -17.24
C TYR A 238 6.16 1.90 -15.98
N TYR A 239 6.97 2.21 -14.95
CA TYR A 239 6.71 1.92 -13.55
C TYR A 239 5.92 3.07 -12.95
N TYR A 240 4.95 2.76 -12.08
CA TYR A 240 4.11 3.70 -11.36
C TYR A 240 4.30 3.52 -9.88
N VAL A 241 4.64 4.58 -9.17
CA VAL A 241 4.64 4.63 -7.71
C VAL A 241 3.34 5.28 -7.26
N TRP A 242 2.51 4.50 -6.59
CA TRP A 242 1.27 4.91 -5.94
C TRP A 242 1.56 5.11 -4.48
N PHE A 243 0.96 6.09 -3.84
CA PHE A 243 1.18 6.34 -2.42
C PHE A 243 0.04 7.13 -1.80
N SER A 244 -0.06 7.06 -0.48
CA SER A 244 -0.96 7.85 0.33
C SER A 244 -0.27 9.15 0.73
N HIS A 245 -0.98 10.27 0.61
CA HIS A 245 -0.49 11.58 0.98
C HIS A 245 -1.48 12.26 1.91
N GLY A 246 -1.02 12.75 3.06
CA GLY A 246 -1.84 13.50 4.01
C GLY A 246 -2.00 12.80 5.36
N LYS A 247 -3.00 13.23 6.12
CA LYS A 247 -3.32 12.65 7.44
C LYS A 247 -4.19 11.42 7.30
N CYS A 248 -3.72 10.28 7.83
CA CYS A 248 -4.43 8.99 7.77
C CYS A 248 -5.49 8.80 8.86
N CYS A 249 -5.25 9.29 10.07
CA CYS A 249 -5.76 8.66 11.27
C CYS A 249 -6.10 9.65 12.38
N ARG A 250 -6.78 9.14 13.48
CA ARG A 250 -7.11 9.93 14.68
C ARG A 250 -8.00 11.14 14.40
N PHE A 251 -8.94 11.04 13.45
CA PHE A 251 -9.86 12.12 13.10
C PHE A 251 -10.81 12.47 14.26
N GLN A 252 -11.05 11.53 15.19
CA GLN A 252 -11.77 11.81 16.44
C GLN A 252 -11.07 12.84 17.35
N LYS A 253 -9.77 13.12 17.12
CA LYS A 253 -9.02 14.20 17.80
C LYS A 253 -9.02 15.53 17.05
N GLY A 254 -9.62 15.58 15.88
CA GLY A 254 -9.72 16.76 15.01
C GLY A 254 -9.36 16.46 13.57
N PHE A 255 -10.14 17.06 12.70
CA PHE A 255 -9.93 16.97 11.26
C PHE A 255 -8.78 17.88 10.82
N PRO A 256 -7.97 17.50 9.83
CA PRO A 256 -7.04 18.41 9.17
C PRO A 256 -7.79 19.47 8.36
N GLY A 257 -7.08 20.46 7.84
CA GLY A 257 -7.59 21.34 6.80
C GLY A 257 -8.04 20.52 5.58
N ARG A 258 -9.03 21.04 4.85
CA ARG A 258 -9.54 20.38 3.64
C ARG A 258 -8.41 20.16 2.64
N GLY A 259 -8.25 18.92 2.16
CA GLY A 259 -7.18 18.49 1.25
C GLY A 259 -5.87 18.11 1.94
N GLU A 260 -5.81 18.16 3.28
CA GLU A 260 -4.69 17.64 4.07
C GLU A 260 -4.95 16.25 4.64
N GLU A 261 -6.18 15.74 4.51
CA GLU A 261 -6.51 14.33 4.74
C GLU A 261 -5.93 13.45 3.63
N TYR A 262 -5.85 12.14 3.87
CA TYR A 262 -5.34 11.19 2.89
C TYR A 262 -5.97 11.36 1.51
N SER A 263 -5.12 11.30 0.52
CA SER A 263 -5.43 11.16 -0.89
C SER A 263 -4.45 10.19 -1.54
N ILE A 264 -4.91 9.45 -2.54
CA ILE A 264 -4.05 8.55 -3.33
C ILE A 264 -3.40 9.38 -4.44
N ARG A 265 -2.08 9.29 -4.51
CA ARG A 265 -1.27 9.95 -5.55
C ARG A 265 -0.47 8.94 -6.35
N VAL A 266 0.00 9.37 -7.53
CA VAL A 266 0.82 8.56 -8.43
C VAL A 266 1.87 9.41 -9.13
N GLY A 267 3.03 8.80 -9.35
CA GLY A 267 4.06 9.26 -10.29
C GLY A 267 4.55 8.10 -11.13
N ARG A 268 5.22 8.39 -12.25
CA ARG A 268 5.75 7.37 -13.17
C ARG A 268 7.18 7.60 -13.57
N SER A 269 7.86 6.51 -13.94
CA SER A 269 9.20 6.51 -14.51
C SER A 269 9.36 5.36 -15.51
N ARG A 270 10.29 5.49 -16.45
CA ARG A 270 10.72 4.33 -17.29
C ARG A 270 11.69 3.41 -16.55
N ASN A 271 12.25 3.86 -15.45
CA ASN A 271 13.17 3.09 -14.62
C ASN A 271 12.51 2.76 -13.29
N VAL A 272 12.61 1.51 -12.85
CA VAL A 272 12.04 1.00 -11.59
C VAL A 272 12.56 1.78 -10.37
N ARG A 273 13.74 2.37 -10.47
CA ARG A 273 14.39 3.18 -9.42
C ARG A 273 14.22 4.69 -9.60
N GLY A 274 13.39 5.12 -10.56
CA GLY A 274 13.13 6.53 -10.84
C GLY A 274 14.19 7.20 -11.75
N PRO A 275 14.24 8.55 -11.79
CA PRO A 275 13.35 9.44 -11.04
C PRO A 275 11.89 9.35 -11.50
N PHE A 276 10.97 9.49 -10.55
CA PHE A 276 9.53 9.48 -10.83
C PHE A 276 9.01 10.92 -10.96
N VAL A 277 8.07 11.11 -11.89
CA VAL A 277 7.42 12.40 -12.11
C VAL A 277 5.89 12.24 -12.11
N ASP A 278 5.21 13.28 -11.70
CA ASP A 278 3.77 13.40 -11.84
C ASP A 278 3.37 13.79 -13.29
N LYS A 279 2.07 13.94 -13.56
CA LYS A 279 1.55 14.29 -14.88
C LYS A 279 2.00 15.68 -15.38
N ASN A 280 2.40 16.57 -14.47
CA ASN A 280 2.91 17.90 -14.79
C ASN A 280 4.45 17.93 -14.87
N ASN A 281 5.09 16.74 -14.87
CA ASN A 281 6.54 16.55 -14.83
C ASN A 281 7.23 17.10 -13.55
N ASN A 282 6.48 17.30 -12.47
CA ASN A 282 7.11 17.59 -11.18
C ASN A 282 7.69 16.31 -10.60
N LEU A 283 8.93 16.39 -10.09
CA LEU A 283 9.59 15.27 -9.43
C LEU A 283 8.86 14.88 -8.14
N LEU A 284 8.67 13.57 -7.90
CA LEU A 284 8.18 13.09 -6.62
C LEU A 284 9.13 13.45 -5.48
N LEU A 285 10.42 13.57 -5.76
CA LEU A 285 11.45 14.02 -4.81
C LEU A 285 11.33 15.50 -4.42
N ASP A 286 10.47 16.25 -5.07
CA ASP A 286 10.19 17.66 -4.77
C ASP A 286 8.70 17.90 -4.48
N GLY A 287 8.03 16.90 -3.92
CA GLY A 287 6.62 16.95 -3.51
C GLY A 287 5.63 16.83 -4.66
N GLY A 288 6.04 16.33 -5.83
CA GLY A 288 5.15 15.97 -6.92
C GLY A 288 4.20 14.84 -6.55
N GLY A 289 3.29 14.53 -7.45
CA GLY A 289 2.33 13.43 -7.31
C GLY A 289 0.94 13.81 -7.78
N THR A 290 0.50 13.16 -8.87
CA THR A 290 -0.85 13.36 -9.39
C THR A 290 -1.87 12.77 -8.44
N VAL A 291 -2.82 13.57 -7.97
CA VAL A 291 -3.98 13.07 -7.20
C VAL A 291 -4.85 12.21 -8.11
N VAL A 292 -5.02 10.95 -7.75
CA VAL A 292 -5.85 9.97 -8.47
C VAL A 292 -7.20 9.83 -7.80
N TYR A 293 -7.21 9.81 -6.47
CA TYR A 293 -8.43 9.68 -5.70
C TYR A 293 -8.30 10.41 -4.36
N ALA A 294 -9.36 11.15 -4.00
CA ALA A 294 -9.44 11.92 -2.77
C ALA A 294 -10.82 11.77 -2.12
N SER A 295 -11.02 12.41 -0.97
CA SER A 295 -12.32 12.47 -0.31
C SER A 295 -13.39 13.01 -1.25
N ASN A 296 -14.55 12.33 -1.33
CA ASN A 296 -15.61 12.70 -2.26
C ASN A 296 -17.02 12.46 -1.71
N ASN A 297 -18.02 13.16 -2.28
CA ASN A 297 -19.46 12.99 -2.07
C ASN A 297 -19.91 12.89 -0.59
N GLY A 298 -19.10 13.36 0.35
CA GLY A 298 -19.39 13.22 1.77
C GLY A 298 -19.55 11.77 2.24
N LYS A 299 -19.09 10.79 1.47
CA LYS A 299 -19.13 9.35 1.80
C LYS A 299 -17.75 8.74 1.94
N VAL A 300 -16.84 9.02 1.01
CA VAL A 300 -15.45 8.58 1.08
C VAL A 300 -14.63 9.68 1.73
N TYR A 301 -13.94 9.36 2.81
CA TYR A 301 -13.05 10.28 3.48
C TYR A 301 -11.68 9.65 3.69
N ALA A 302 -10.63 10.41 3.36
CA ALA A 302 -9.23 10.02 3.56
C ALA A 302 -8.86 8.64 2.94
N PRO A 303 -9.03 8.44 1.63
CA PRO A 303 -8.63 7.19 0.97
C PRO A 303 -7.11 7.03 0.95
N GLY A 304 -6.62 5.81 1.23
CA GLY A 304 -5.19 5.48 1.25
C GLY A 304 -4.93 3.98 1.45
N GLY A 305 -3.67 3.60 1.72
CA GLY A 305 -3.27 2.20 1.83
C GLY A 305 -3.55 1.44 0.54
N VAL A 306 -3.00 1.97 -0.55
CA VAL A 306 -3.34 1.59 -1.93
C VAL A 306 -2.57 0.36 -2.40
N GLY A 307 -3.24 -0.49 -3.21
CA GLY A 307 -2.58 -1.49 -4.05
C GLY A 307 -3.23 -1.60 -5.42
N VAL A 308 -2.51 -2.17 -6.35
CA VAL A 308 -2.96 -2.39 -7.73
C VAL A 308 -2.81 -3.85 -8.08
N LEU A 309 -3.91 -4.49 -8.46
CA LEU A 309 -3.88 -5.81 -9.08
C LEU A 309 -3.89 -5.64 -10.60
N PRO A 310 -2.93 -6.24 -11.31
CA PRO A 310 -2.95 -6.23 -12.76
C PRO A 310 -4.17 -6.98 -13.29
N GLY A 311 -4.73 -6.51 -14.38
CA GLY A 311 -5.77 -7.24 -15.10
C GLY A 311 -5.26 -8.59 -15.59
N ILE A 312 -6.15 -9.58 -15.68
CA ILE A 312 -5.82 -10.96 -16.05
C ILE A 312 -5.21 -11.06 -17.46
N ASN A 313 -5.55 -10.12 -18.32
CA ASN A 313 -5.04 -10.04 -19.70
C ASN A 313 -5.08 -8.59 -20.21
N ALA A 314 -4.55 -8.36 -21.40
CA ALA A 314 -4.47 -7.01 -21.99
C ALA A 314 -5.81 -6.31 -22.20
N SER A 315 -6.92 -7.03 -22.19
CA SER A 315 -8.28 -6.49 -22.37
C SER A 315 -9.02 -6.24 -21.04
N THR A 316 -8.44 -6.61 -19.91
CA THR A 316 -9.02 -6.39 -18.59
C THR A 316 -8.31 -5.26 -17.86
N SER A 317 -9.10 -4.42 -17.21
CA SER A 317 -8.60 -3.30 -16.42
C SER A 317 -7.82 -3.76 -15.20
N ASP A 318 -6.82 -3.00 -14.81
CA ASP A 318 -6.19 -3.15 -13.50
C ASP A 318 -7.19 -2.75 -12.41
N ILE A 319 -7.04 -3.33 -11.23
CA ILE A 319 -7.91 -3.07 -10.10
C ILE A 319 -7.12 -2.28 -9.06
N LEU A 320 -7.50 -1.03 -8.85
CA LEU A 320 -7.02 -0.22 -7.74
C LEU A 320 -7.86 -0.56 -6.51
N TYR A 321 -7.23 -0.99 -5.42
CA TYR A 321 -7.90 -1.21 -4.14
C TYR A 321 -7.26 -0.35 -3.05
N PHE A 322 -8.05 0.05 -2.06
CA PHE A 322 -7.60 0.94 -1.00
C PHE A 322 -8.57 0.91 0.19
N HIS A 323 -8.18 1.45 1.32
CA HIS A 323 -9.09 1.73 2.42
C HIS A 323 -9.57 3.18 2.41
N TYR A 324 -10.71 3.44 3.06
CA TYR A 324 -11.19 4.78 3.36
C TYR A 324 -12.12 4.78 4.57
N LEU A 325 -12.43 5.94 5.12
CA LEU A 325 -13.48 6.09 6.12
C LEU A 325 -14.82 6.34 5.42
N ASN A 326 -15.78 5.47 5.67
CA ASN A 326 -17.15 5.67 5.22
C ASN A 326 -17.89 6.57 6.21
N THR A 327 -18.10 7.82 5.84
CA THR A 327 -18.72 8.82 6.71
C THR A 327 -20.19 8.53 7.06
N SER A 328 -20.85 7.63 6.30
CA SER A 328 -22.23 7.18 6.60
C SER A 328 -22.30 6.32 7.87
N ILE A 329 -21.18 5.71 8.30
CA ILE A 329 -21.11 4.84 9.47
C ILE A 329 -20.19 5.38 10.57
N GLY A 330 -19.47 6.46 10.31
CA GLY A 330 -18.60 7.13 11.29
C GLY A 330 -17.13 7.18 10.90
N PHE A 331 -16.28 7.68 11.82
CA PHE A 331 -14.86 7.93 11.60
C PHE A 331 -13.93 7.03 12.42
N THR A 332 -14.46 5.95 12.98
CA THR A 332 -13.69 5.06 13.87
C THR A 332 -13.08 3.88 13.15
N ASP A 333 -13.73 3.41 12.09
CA ASP A 333 -13.32 2.20 11.37
C ASP A 333 -13.07 2.51 9.89
N GLN A 334 -11.93 2.06 9.38
CA GLN A 334 -11.60 2.18 7.96
C GLN A 334 -12.13 0.97 7.20
N VAL A 335 -12.69 1.23 6.04
CA VAL A 335 -13.28 0.21 5.17
C VAL A 335 -12.37 0.00 3.97
N CYS A 336 -11.95 -1.26 3.75
CA CYS A 336 -11.20 -1.62 2.55
C CYS A 336 -12.12 -1.68 1.33
N MET A 337 -11.68 -1.09 0.23
CA MET A 337 -12.42 -1.06 -1.03
C MET A 337 -11.55 -1.32 -2.23
N PRO A 338 -11.94 -2.23 -3.10
CA PRO A 338 -11.40 -2.32 -4.44
C PRO A 338 -12.05 -1.29 -5.38
N LYS A 339 -11.28 -0.83 -6.33
CA LYS A 339 -11.69 0.03 -7.44
C LYS A 339 -11.04 -0.50 -8.71
N THR A 340 -11.80 -0.66 -9.81
CA THR A 340 -11.20 -1.03 -11.09
C THR A 340 -10.54 0.17 -11.74
N TRP A 341 -9.35 -0.03 -12.23
CA TRP A 341 -8.59 0.91 -13.04
C TRP A 341 -8.54 0.38 -14.47
N ASP A 342 -9.16 1.10 -15.41
CA ASP A 342 -9.06 0.69 -16.81
C ASP A 342 -7.62 0.84 -17.29
N ARG A 343 -7.08 -0.22 -17.88
CA ARG A 343 -5.79 -0.14 -18.57
C ARG A 343 -5.89 0.93 -19.62
N MET A 344 -5.02 1.93 -19.52
CA MET A 344 -4.91 2.91 -20.57
C MET A 344 -4.40 2.21 -21.81
N ASN A 345 -5.25 2.04 -22.82
CA ASN A 345 -4.80 1.69 -24.15
C ASN A 345 -3.91 2.84 -24.63
N GLY A 346 -2.61 2.58 -24.70
CA GLY A 346 -1.68 3.51 -25.28
C GLY A 346 -2.01 3.66 -26.79
N ASN A 347 -2.53 4.77 -27.19
CA ASN A 347 -2.40 5.37 -28.50
C ASN A 347 -1.83 6.76 -28.31
#